data_15c91d17e79f84a4184b30216f143b44
#
_entry.id   15c91d17e79f84a4184b30216f143b44
#
_cell.length_a   1.000
_cell.length_b   1.000
_cell.length_c   1.000
_cell.angle_alpha   90.00
_cell.angle_beta   90.00
_cell.angle_gamma   90.00
#
_symmetry.space_group_name_H-M   'P 1'
#
loop_
_entity.id
_entity.type
_entity.pdbx_description
1 polymer ?
#
loop_
_entity_poly.entity_id
_entity_poly.type
_entity_poly.pdbx_seq_one_letter_code
_entity_poly.pdbx_strand_id
1 'polypeptide(L)'
;MLWLYLHFPHLLLDHIRRSRENQGALAVVEGSGQKIIQACPEAYAQGVRAGMRLKTAISLVPELRMLRADHQQEARILEDQARWLYRYAAHIVLVPPNGLLAEVGSLQRLYGGLAAVWQTVEQGLEERQLNAWTAIGHTPLAARLIARAGKGECTADKGHILRTLGQMPLLTAEFDDKTCTRLQRLGLNTLDEVFALPASELARRLSPETLAYVQKIQGNRADPQTPWQPPHTFRQQADFVQEIEQSQGLLFPLQRILSELEEDLCWRQQDTDSLLLVLQHRHEEPTRIRVRTSGPEHRAEAFLNLIRLRFEQHPLRAPVVSLVLSVKRFLGREAASGQDLLGETQDLNEAWHTLISRLQARLGGHSLRQLSPQADHRPERAWSASEVQRKNHSRLPSPDQLPRRPLWLLKGPQPLVEAPTMWFSGPERISGGWWDGQRVHRDYYIAELSTGQLAWVFRDVRDGWFVHGWFG
;
A
#
# COMPACT_ATOMS: atom_id res chain seq x y z
N MET A 1 4.22 28.17 -16.71
CA MET A 1 3.78 26.97 -16.01
C MET A 1 2.42 26.59 -16.58
N LEU A 2 2.15 25.29 -16.71
CA LEU A 2 0.85 24.76 -17.09
C LEU A 2 0.36 23.86 -15.96
N TRP A 3 -0.91 23.98 -15.65
CA TRP A 3 -1.56 23.26 -14.55
C TRP A 3 -2.67 22.38 -15.09
N LEU A 4 -2.68 21.11 -14.70
CA LEU A 4 -3.76 20.16 -14.91
C LEU A 4 -4.62 20.12 -13.66
N TYR A 5 -5.94 20.30 -13.81
CA TYR A 5 -6.88 20.11 -12.71
C TYR A 5 -7.77 18.91 -12.99
N LEU A 6 -7.95 18.07 -11.98
CA LEU A 6 -8.86 16.94 -11.97
C LEU A 6 -9.98 17.23 -10.97
N HIS A 7 -11.22 17.27 -11.44
CA HIS A 7 -12.40 17.41 -10.60
C HIS A 7 -13.14 16.07 -10.55
N PHE A 8 -13.37 15.54 -9.37
CA PHE A 8 -14.07 14.27 -9.14
C PHE A 8 -15.50 14.53 -8.66
N PRO A 9 -16.50 14.65 -9.56
CA PRO A 9 -17.86 14.97 -9.15
C PRO A 9 -18.53 13.90 -8.29
N HIS A 10 -18.06 12.65 -8.40
CA HIS A 10 -18.63 11.49 -7.73
C HIS A 10 -17.58 10.69 -6.92
N LEU A 11 -16.63 11.37 -6.29
CA LEU A 11 -15.44 10.75 -5.66
C LEU A 11 -15.80 9.58 -4.72
N LEU A 12 -16.76 9.78 -3.81
CA LEU A 12 -17.19 8.77 -2.86
C LEU A 12 -17.91 7.60 -3.54
N LEU A 13 -18.82 7.89 -4.48
CA LEU A 13 -19.53 6.87 -5.25
C LEU A 13 -18.57 5.99 -6.06
N ASP A 14 -17.67 6.61 -6.80
CA ASP A 14 -16.69 5.89 -7.63
C ASP A 14 -15.79 5.02 -6.76
N HIS A 15 -15.32 5.53 -5.62
CA HIS A 15 -14.52 4.76 -4.67
C HIS A 15 -15.22 3.49 -4.20
N ILE A 16 -16.50 3.59 -3.84
CA ILE A 16 -17.28 2.45 -3.35
C ILE A 16 -17.61 1.48 -4.48
N ARG A 17 -17.96 1.99 -5.66
CA ARG A 17 -18.25 1.14 -6.83
C ARG A 17 -17.07 0.28 -7.25
N ARG A 18 -15.85 0.80 -7.13
CA ARG A 18 -14.61 0.05 -7.38
C ARG A 18 -14.37 -1.12 -6.42
N SER A 19 -15.06 -1.16 -5.29
CA SER A 19 -14.87 -2.19 -4.26
C SER A 19 -15.69 -3.46 -4.49
N ARG A 20 -16.65 -3.44 -5.43
CA ARG A 20 -17.49 -4.61 -5.74
C ARG A 20 -18.13 -4.48 -7.13
N GLU A 21 -18.16 -5.56 -7.88
CA GLU A 21 -18.92 -5.64 -9.11
C GLU A 21 -20.43 -5.58 -8.83
N ASN A 22 -21.17 -4.87 -9.69
CA ASN A 22 -22.62 -4.80 -9.75
C ASN A 22 -23.32 -4.44 -8.43
N GLN A 23 -23.21 -3.18 -8.01
CA GLN A 23 -23.81 -2.71 -6.74
C GLN A 23 -25.26 -2.23 -6.83
N GLY A 24 -25.84 -2.22 -8.04
CA GLY A 24 -27.18 -1.67 -8.27
C GLY A 24 -27.22 -0.14 -8.14
N ALA A 25 -28.44 0.39 -7.94
CA ALA A 25 -28.64 1.83 -7.81
C ALA A 25 -28.11 2.36 -6.46
N LEU A 26 -27.18 3.33 -6.50
CA LEU A 26 -26.53 3.94 -5.35
C LEU A 26 -26.72 5.46 -5.36
N ALA A 27 -26.90 6.05 -4.17
CA ALA A 27 -26.91 7.49 -3.98
C ALA A 27 -26.22 7.90 -2.69
N VAL A 28 -25.59 9.07 -2.68
CA VAL A 28 -25.02 9.71 -1.49
C VAL A 28 -26.01 10.75 -0.97
N VAL A 29 -26.25 10.72 0.33
CA VAL A 29 -27.16 11.62 1.03
C VAL A 29 -26.43 12.47 2.05
N GLU A 30 -26.85 13.72 2.20
CA GLU A 30 -26.25 14.67 3.14
C GLU A 30 -27.33 15.35 4.00
N GLY A 31 -26.91 15.70 5.19
CA GLY A 31 -27.65 16.53 6.13
C GLY A 31 -28.88 15.87 6.79
N SER A 32 -29.50 16.62 7.69
CA SER A 32 -30.71 16.20 8.43
C SER A 32 -31.93 16.02 7.52
N GLY A 33 -31.98 16.75 6.39
CA GLY A 33 -33.02 16.65 5.36
C GLY A 33 -32.86 15.49 4.41
N GLN A 34 -31.80 14.71 4.54
CA GLN A 34 -31.46 13.56 3.69
C GLN A 34 -31.65 13.87 2.21
N LYS A 35 -30.97 14.91 1.72
CA LYS A 35 -30.95 15.26 0.30
C LYS A 35 -29.94 14.43 -0.44
N ILE A 36 -30.30 13.99 -1.63
CA ILE A 36 -29.37 13.33 -2.57
C ILE A 36 -28.36 14.39 -3.05
N ILE A 37 -27.06 14.13 -2.84
CA ILE A 37 -25.98 14.98 -3.36
C ILE A 37 -25.28 14.36 -4.57
N GLN A 38 -25.23 13.01 -4.62
CA GLN A 38 -24.66 12.28 -5.74
C GLN A 38 -25.54 11.06 -6.04
N ALA A 39 -25.68 10.70 -7.32
CA ALA A 39 -26.40 9.50 -7.76
C ALA A 39 -25.56 8.79 -8.84
N CYS A 40 -25.46 7.47 -8.76
CA CYS A 40 -24.77 6.67 -9.76
C CYS A 40 -25.56 6.66 -11.10
N PRO A 41 -24.93 6.29 -12.23
CA PRO A 41 -25.61 6.27 -13.53
C PRO A 41 -26.86 5.41 -13.53
N GLU A 42 -26.89 4.30 -12.81
CA GLU A 42 -28.03 3.39 -12.70
C GLU A 42 -29.20 4.05 -11.96
N ALA A 43 -28.93 4.76 -10.85
CA ALA A 43 -29.92 5.51 -10.13
C ALA A 43 -30.42 6.73 -10.95
N TYR A 44 -29.47 7.39 -11.66
CA TYR A 44 -29.78 8.51 -12.53
C TYR A 44 -30.70 8.10 -13.69
N ALA A 45 -30.46 6.92 -14.31
CA ALA A 45 -31.31 6.38 -15.37
C ALA A 45 -32.74 6.11 -14.90
N GLN A 46 -32.90 5.76 -13.61
CA GLN A 46 -34.21 5.55 -12.97
C GLN A 46 -34.86 6.83 -12.42
N GLY A 47 -34.31 8.00 -12.74
CA GLY A 47 -34.87 9.29 -12.40
C GLY A 47 -34.39 9.93 -11.11
N VAL A 48 -33.47 9.33 -10.37
CA VAL A 48 -32.88 9.94 -9.17
C VAL A 48 -31.96 11.09 -9.56
N ARG A 49 -32.11 12.24 -8.94
CA ARG A 49 -31.33 13.47 -9.22
C ARG A 49 -30.76 14.07 -7.94
N ALA A 50 -29.62 14.73 -8.06
CA ALA A 50 -29.08 15.57 -7.00
C ALA A 50 -30.09 16.66 -6.59
N GLY A 51 -30.17 16.97 -5.30
CA GLY A 51 -31.14 17.89 -4.72
C GLY A 51 -32.49 17.26 -4.32
N MET A 52 -32.83 16.06 -4.81
CA MET A 52 -34.04 15.35 -4.41
C MET A 52 -34.00 14.96 -2.92
N ARG A 53 -35.17 14.93 -2.26
CA ARG A 53 -35.31 14.32 -0.96
C ARG A 53 -35.24 12.81 -1.06
N LEU A 54 -34.60 12.17 -0.08
CA LEU A 54 -34.43 10.73 -0.04
C LEU A 54 -35.74 9.94 -0.19
N LYS A 55 -36.82 10.37 0.50
CA LYS A 55 -38.14 9.74 0.39
C LYS A 55 -38.64 9.67 -1.06
N THR A 56 -38.45 10.74 -1.82
CA THR A 56 -38.82 10.79 -3.24
C THR A 56 -37.95 9.84 -4.06
N ALA A 57 -36.65 9.79 -3.81
CA ALA A 57 -35.74 8.89 -4.50
C ALA A 57 -36.07 7.41 -4.26
N ILE A 58 -36.40 7.04 -3.01
CA ILE A 58 -36.82 5.66 -2.66
C ILE A 58 -38.16 5.30 -3.33
N SER A 59 -39.09 6.26 -3.46
CA SER A 59 -40.35 6.01 -4.17
C SER A 59 -40.13 5.75 -5.67
N LEU A 60 -39.09 6.32 -6.27
CA LEU A 60 -38.72 6.05 -7.67
C LEU A 60 -37.95 4.73 -7.79
N VAL A 61 -37.06 4.45 -6.84
CA VAL A 61 -36.18 3.27 -6.85
C VAL A 61 -36.22 2.62 -5.47
N PRO A 62 -37.13 1.65 -5.25
CA PRO A 62 -37.29 0.99 -3.94
C PRO A 62 -36.01 0.31 -3.43
N GLU A 63 -35.18 -0.21 -4.34
CA GLU A 63 -33.91 -0.88 -4.03
C GLU A 63 -32.72 0.08 -3.95
N LEU A 64 -32.96 1.41 -3.91
CA LEU A 64 -31.91 2.41 -3.83
C LEU A 64 -31.08 2.24 -2.56
N ARG A 65 -29.81 1.97 -2.74
CA ARG A 65 -28.85 1.91 -1.63
C ARG A 65 -28.29 3.29 -1.33
N MET A 66 -28.14 3.59 -0.04
CA MET A 66 -27.76 4.91 0.41
C MET A 66 -26.43 4.88 1.14
N LEU A 67 -25.64 5.89 0.86
CA LEU A 67 -24.40 6.21 1.56
C LEU A 67 -24.57 7.57 2.23
N ARG A 68 -24.08 7.73 3.43
CA ARG A 68 -23.98 9.05 4.05
C ARG A 68 -22.69 9.71 3.60
N ALA A 69 -22.77 10.99 3.30
CA ALA A 69 -21.57 11.79 3.05
C ALA A 69 -20.68 11.77 4.29
N ASP A 70 -19.40 11.47 4.09
CA ASP A 70 -18.37 11.52 5.13
C ASP A 70 -17.16 12.29 4.58
N HIS A 71 -17.03 13.53 5.02
CA HIS A 71 -15.96 14.43 4.58
C HIS A 71 -14.55 13.92 4.96
N GLN A 72 -14.44 13.17 6.07
CA GLN A 72 -13.14 12.57 6.41
C GLN A 72 -12.78 11.42 5.48
N GLN A 73 -13.76 10.64 5.08
CA GLN A 73 -13.59 9.59 4.10
C GLN A 73 -13.26 10.19 2.72
N GLU A 74 -13.99 11.21 2.27
CA GLU A 74 -13.70 11.93 1.01
C GLU A 74 -12.29 12.50 0.99
N ALA A 75 -11.82 13.12 2.08
CA ALA A 75 -10.46 13.63 2.18
C ALA A 75 -9.40 12.52 2.03
N ARG A 76 -9.61 11.35 2.65
CA ARG A 76 -8.71 10.19 2.52
C ARG A 76 -8.69 9.65 1.09
N ILE A 77 -9.87 9.54 0.46
CA ILE A 77 -9.99 9.08 -0.92
C ILE A 77 -9.26 10.05 -1.85
N LEU A 78 -9.37 11.36 -1.61
CA LEU A 78 -8.66 12.37 -2.39
C LEU A 78 -7.14 12.26 -2.23
N GLU A 79 -6.65 12.01 -1.02
CA GLU A 79 -5.22 11.73 -0.77
C GLU A 79 -4.73 10.46 -1.49
N ASP A 80 -5.57 9.43 -1.58
CA ASP A 80 -5.26 8.20 -2.32
C ASP A 80 -5.13 8.48 -3.83
N GLN A 81 -5.98 9.37 -4.38
CA GLN A 81 -5.84 9.80 -5.77
C GLN A 81 -4.62 10.71 -5.97
N ALA A 82 -4.28 11.54 -5.00
CA ALA A 82 -3.04 12.33 -5.05
C ALA A 82 -1.80 11.44 -5.06
N ARG A 83 -1.79 10.36 -4.27
CA ARG A 83 -0.71 9.36 -4.27
C ARG A 83 -0.55 8.70 -5.64
N TRP A 84 -1.65 8.33 -6.27
CA TRP A 84 -1.64 7.79 -7.62
C TRP A 84 -1.07 8.80 -8.62
N LEU A 85 -1.57 10.04 -8.59
CA LEU A 85 -1.15 11.09 -9.52
C LEU A 85 0.33 11.48 -9.32
N TYR A 86 0.86 11.33 -8.09
CA TYR A 86 2.25 11.63 -7.75
C TYR A 86 3.27 10.78 -8.53
N ARG A 87 2.86 9.64 -9.09
CA ARG A 87 3.70 8.83 -9.98
C ARG A 87 3.98 9.52 -11.31
N TYR A 88 3.10 10.40 -11.74
CA TYR A 88 3.20 11.12 -13.00
C TYR A 88 3.72 12.55 -12.81
N ALA A 89 3.30 13.24 -11.77
CA ALA A 89 3.62 14.62 -11.50
C ALA A 89 4.07 14.81 -10.05
N ALA A 90 5.26 15.37 -9.83
CA ALA A 90 5.80 15.56 -8.49
C ALA A 90 5.18 16.75 -7.74
N HIS A 91 4.62 17.71 -8.45
CA HIS A 91 4.02 18.91 -7.84
C HIS A 91 2.49 18.81 -7.90
N ILE A 92 1.91 18.22 -6.87
CA ILE A 92 0.46 18.05 -6.71
C ILE A 92 -0.03 18.89 -5.54
N VAL A 93 -1.23 19.45 -5.70
CA VAL A 93 -1.93 20.20 -4.65
C VAL A 93 -3.31 19.58 -4.44
N LEU A 94 -3.66 19.31 -3.19
CA LEU A 94 -5.02 18.92 -2.82
C LEU A 94 -5.92 20.14 -2.84
N VAL A 95 -7.05 20.02 -3.51
CA VAL A 95 -8.11 21.04 -3.56
C VAL A 95 -9.41 20.42 -3.04
N PRO A 96 -9.58 20.32 -1.71
CA PRO A 96 -10.77 19.72 -1.13
C PRO A 96 -12.07 20.39 -1.60
N PRO A 97 -13.22 19.65 -1.60
CA PRO A 97 -13.34 18.26 -1.18
C PRO A 97 -12.94 17.22 -2.23
N ASN A 98 -12.88 17.56 -3.53
CA ASN A 98 -12.87 16.61 -4.63
C ASN A 98 -12.04 17.06 -5.84
N GLY A 99 -10.99 17.84 -5.62
CA GLY A 99 -10.12 18.31 -6.68
C GLY A 99 -8.64 18.03 -6.44
N LEU A 100 -7.91 17.76 -7.52
CA LEU A 100 -6.45 17.70 -7.54
C LEU A 100 -5.91 18.65 -8.59
N LEU A 101 -4.81 19.30 -8.28
CA LEU A 101 -4.09 20.16 -9.18
C LEU A 101 -2.65 19.64 -9.34
N ALA A 102 -2.17 19.54 -10.57
CA ALA A 102 -0.81 19.08 -10.88
C ALA A 102 -0.08 20.03 -11.81
N GLU A 103 1.17 20.34 -11.57
CA GLU A 103 2.02 21.08 -12.51
C GLU A 103 2.47 20.13 -13.62
N VAL A 104 2.10 20.42 -14.85
CA VAL A 104 2.38 19.56 -16.01
C VAL A 104 3.28 20.22 -17.07
N GLY A 105 3.55 21.51 -16.93
CA GLY A 105 4.41 22.22 -17.87
C GLY A 105 5.84 21.69 -17.92
N SER A 106 6.38 21.28 -16.78
CA SER A 106 7.72 20.68 -16.66
C SER A 106 7.81 19.26 -17.25
N LEU A 107 6.68 18.56 -17.35
CA LEU A 107 6.62 17.15 -17.77
C LEU A 107 6.62 16.94 -19.29
N GLN A 108 6.36 18.00 -20.07
CA GLN A 108 6.21 17.89 -21.52
C GLN A 108 7.40 17.24 -22.23
N ARG A 109 8.63 17.52 -21.77
CA ARG A 109 9.83 16.90 -22.35
C ARG A 109 9.95 15.41 -22.00
N LEU A 110 9.55 15.03 -20.81
CA LEU A 110 9.61 13.65 -20.34
C LEU A 110 8.64 12.74 -21.09
N TYR A 111 7.41 13.23 -21.33
CA TYR A 111 6.33 12.46 -21.95
C TYR A 111 6.24 12.67 -23.47
N GLY A 112 7.03 13.55 -24.06
CA GLY A 112 6.97 13.83 -25.51
C GLY A 112 5.86 14.80 -25.92
N GLY A 113 5.31 15.59 -24.98
CA GLY A 113 4.34 16.62 -25.24
C GLY A 113 3.17 16.67 -24.26
N LEU A 114 2.41 17.76 -24.31
CA LEU A 114 1.28 17.97 -23.42
C LEU A 114 0.15 16.95 -23.62
N ALA A 115 -0.13 16.61 -24.88
CA ALA A 115 -1.15 15.61 -25.22
C ALA A 115 -0.82 14.22 -24.66
N ALA A 116 0.45 13.84 -24.65
CA ALA A 116 0.89 12.56 -24.09
C ALA A 116 0.74 12.53 -22.55
N VAL A 117 1.05 13.63 -21.85
CA VAL A 117 0.77 13.75 -20.41
C VAL A 117 -0.72 13.61 -20.13
N TRP A 118 -1.55 14.31 -20.89
CA TRP A 118 -3.00 14.24 -20.77
C TRP A 118 -3.52 12.82 -20.96
N GLN A 119 -3.15 12.16 -22.07
CA GLN A 119 -3.58 10.79 -22.39
C GLN A 119 -3.15 9.80 -21.30
N THR A 120 -1.94 9.94 -20.76
CA THR A 120 -1.45 9.07 -19.67
C THR A 120 -2.32 9.19 -18.41
N VAL A 121 -2.74 10.42 -18.07
CA VAL A 121 -3.60 10.65 -16.91
C VAL A 121 -5.02 10.14 -17.17
N GLU A 122 -5.60 10.40 -18.35
CA GLU A 122 -6.93 9.91 -18.74
C GLU A 122 -6.99 8.38 -18.73
N GLN A 123 -5.99 7.71 -19.32
CA GLN A 123 -5.89 6.26 -19.29
C GLN A 123 -5.82 5.74 -17.86
N GLY A 124 -5.02 6.36 -17.00
CA GLY A 124 -4.93 5.97 -15.60
C GLY A 124 -6.24 6.18 -14.81
N LEU A 125 -7.05 7.19 -15.18
CA LEU A 125 -8.39 7.38 -14.61
C LEU A 125 -9.34 6.26 -15.05
N GLU A 126 -9.31 5.88 -16.33
CA GLU A 126 -10.11 4.78 -16.89
C GLU A 126 -9.76 3.43 -16.23
N GLU A 127 -8.47 3.09 -16.15
CA GLU A 127 -7.98 1.87 -15.49
C GLU A 127 -8.42 1.80 -14.02
N ARG A 128 -8.51 2.95 -13.37
CA ARG A 128 -8.98 3.07 -11.99
C ARG A 128 -10.50 3.19 -11.87
N GLN A 129 -11.23 3.22 -12.97
CA GLN A 129 -12.69 3.42 -13.01
C GLN A 129 -13.14 4.66 -12.23
N LEU A 130 -12.42 5.76 -12.42
CA LEU A 130 -12.69 7.06 -11.79
C LEU A 130 -13.23 8.03 -12.83
N ASN A 131 -14.34 8.68 -12.50
CA ASN A 131 -14.87 9.75 -13.31
C ASN A 131 -14.30 11.09 -12.85
N ALA A 132 -13.52 11.74 -13.72
CA ALA A 132 -13.00 13.07 -13.45
C ALA A 132 -13.27 14.00 -14.64
N TRP A 133 -13.51 15.26 -14.35
CA TRP A 133 -13.48 16.32 -15.34
C TRP A 133 -12.10 16.97 -15.29
N THR A 134 -11.41 16.97 -16.39
CA THR A 134 -10.01 17.39 -16.46
C THR A 134 -9.87 18.60 -17.36
N ALA A 135 -8.97 19.51 -17.02
CA ALA A 135 -8.61 20.63 -17.88
C ALA A 135 -7.20 21.14 -17.59
N ILE A 136 -6.55 21.67 -18.62
CA ILE A 136 -5.28 22.35 -18.52
C ILE A 136 -5.50 23.87 -18.58
N GLY A 137 -4.81 24.58 -17.67
CA GLY A 137 -4.83 26.04 -17.60
C GLY A 137 -3.43 26.61 -17.42
N HIS A 138 -3.28 27.89 -17.78
CA HIS A 138 -2.04 28.65 -17.59
C HIS A 138 -1.86 29.13 -16.14
N THR A 139 -2.92 29.02 -15.32
CA THR A 139 -2.91 29.25 -13.87
C THR A 139 -3.66 28.14 -13.14
N PRO A 140 -3.43 27.93 -11.83
CA PRO A 140 -4.21 27.01 -11.02
C PRO A 140 -5.72 27.21 -11.11
N LEU A 141 -6.15 28.47 -10.97
CA LEU A 141 -7.56 28.82 -11.02
C LEU A 141 -8.16 28.66 -12.43
N ALA A 142 -7.42 28.97 -13.50
CA ALA A 142 -7.87 28.75 -14.86
C ALA A 142 -8.18 27.27 -15.12
N ALA A 143 -7.25 26.37 -14.78
CA ALA A 143 -7.45 24.93 -14.91
C ALA A 143 -8.68 24.45 -14.11
N ARG A 144 -8.79 24.92 -12.85
CA ARG A 144 -9.91 24.56 -11.96
C ARG A 144 -11.27 24.96 -12.52
N LEU A 145 -11.42 26.21 -12.97
CA LEU A 145 -12.70 26.72 -13.47
C LEU A 145 -13.13 25.98 -14.75
N ILE A 146 -12.20 25.77 -15.69
CA ILE A 146 -12.47 25.06 -16.94
C ILE A 146 -12.90 23.62 -16.67
N ALA A 147 -12.16 22.89 -15.83
CA ALA A 147 -12.51 21.52 -15.48
C ALA A 147 -13.88 21.44 -14.80
N ARG A 148 -14.15 22.30 -13.80
CA ARG A 148 -15.45 22.30 -13.10
C ARG A 148 -16.63 22.68 -13.96
N ALA A 149 -16.39 23.41 -15.03
CA ALA A 149 -17.41 23.68 -16.07
C ALA A 149 -17.63 22.50 -17.03
N GLY A 150 -16.93 21.38 -16.83
CA GLY A 150 -17.03 20.18 -17.67
C GLY A 150 -16.46 20.37 -19.08
N LYS A 151 -15.61 21.38 -19.27
CA LYS A 151 -14.96 21.64 -20.57
C LYS A 151 -13.57 20.97 -20.53
N GLY A 152 -13.41 19.87 -21.26
CA GLY A 152 -12.13 19.15 -21.38
C GLY A 152 -11.18 19.92 -22.29
N GLU A 153 -10.25 20.70 -21.74
CA GLU A 153 -9.29 21.51 -22.49
C GLU A 153 -7.87 21.00 -22.31
N CYS A 154 -7.24 20.58 -23.40
CA CYS A 154 -5.84 20.16 -23.44
C CYS A 154 -5.04 21.07 -24.37
N THR A 155 -4.70 22.28 -23.93
CA THR A 155 -3.93 23.23 -24.71
C THR A 155 -2.93 24.02 -23.88
N ALA A 156 -1.80 24.39 -24.51
CA ALA A 156 -0.83 25.31 -23.94
C ALA A 156 -1.08 26.77 -24.37
N ASP A 157 -1.98 27.02 -25.30
CA ASP A 157 -2.29 28.37 -25.82
C ASP A 157 -3.06 29.18 -24.77
N LYS A 158 -2.36 30.15 -24.17
CA LYS A 158 -2.94 31.07 -23.18
C LYS A 158 -4.12 31.86 -23.76
N GLY A 159 -4.04 32.26 -25.04
CA GLY A 159 -5.12 33.01 -25.70
C GLY A 159 -6.38 32.15 -25.83
N HIS A 160 -6.25 30.92 -26.20
CA HIS A 160 -7.36 29.95 -26.25
C HIS A 160 -7.98 29.74 -24.86
N ILE A 161 -7.14 29.48 -23.83
CA ILE A 161 -7.58 29.28 -22.43
C ILE A 161 -8.37 30.51 -21.94
N LEU A 162 -7.88 31.73 -22.20
CA LEU A 162 -8.58 32.96 -21.79
C LEU A 162 -9.90 33.14 -22.51
N ARG A 163 -9.99 32.81 -23.81
CA ARG A 163 -11.26 32.84 -24.55
C ARG A 163 -12.29 31.84 -24.00
N THR A 164 -11.84 30.61 -23.70
CA THR A 164 -12.70 29.58 -23.08
C THR A 164 -13.22 30.05 -21.73
N LEU A 165 -12.37 30.64 -20.88
CA LEU A 165 -12.76 31.23 -19.60
C LEU A 165 -13.73 32.41 -19.79
N GLY A 166 -13.41 33.29 -20.73
CA GLY A 166 -14.21 34.49 -20.99
C GLY A 166 -15.68 34.18 -21.31
N GLN A 167 -15.93 33.09 -22.04
CA GLN A 167 -17.29 32.64 -22.40
C GLN A 167 -18.06 32.04 -21.21
N MET A 168 -17.46 31.86 -20.06
CA MET A 168 -18.11 31.24 -18.89
C MET A 168 -19.03 32.23 -18.18
N PRO A 169 -20.24 31.80 -17.77
CA PRO A 169 -21.11 32.59 -16.92
C PRO A 169 -20.44 32.91 -15.57
N LEU A 170 -20.72 34.07 -14.99
CA LEU A 170 -20.19 34.47 -13.69
C LEU A 170 -20.48 33.46 -12.59
N LEU A 171 -21.60 32.74 -12.65
CA LEU A 171 -21.96 31.70 -11.68
C LEU A 171 -20.97 30.52 -11.64
N THR A 172 -20.26 30.29 -12.73
CA THR A 172 -19.24 29.23 -12.79
C THR A 172 -17.85 29.69 -12.29
N ALA A 173 -17.67 31.00 -12.09
CA ALA A 173 -16.41 31.60 -11.67
C ALA A 173 -16.13 31.56 -10.15
N GLU A 174 -16.97 30.86 -9.40
CA GLU A 174 -16.83 30.71 -7.93
C GLU A 174 -16.79 32.03 -7.14
N PHE A 175 -17.41 33.06 -7.66
CA PHE A 175 -17.65 34.28 -6.91
C PHE A 175 -18.72 34.06 -5.85
N ASP A 176 -18.67 34.80 -4.74
CA ASP A 176 -19.75 34.82 -3.78
C ASP A 176 -21.04 35.41 -4.36
N ASP A 177 -22.18 35.03 -3.83
CA ASP A 177 -23.50 35.43 -4.34
C ASP A 177 -23.69 36.96 -4.40
N LYS A 178 -23.08 37.69 -3.45
CA LYS A 178 -23.12 39.16 -3.41
C LYS A 178 -22.33 39.75 -4.57
N THR A 179 -21.17 39.21 -4.86
CA THR A 179 -20.32 39.63 -5.96
C THR A 179 -21.00 39.33 -7.31
N CYS A 180 -21.54 38.10 -7.48
CA CYS A 180 -22.29 37.73 -8.67
C CYS A 180 -23.47 38.70 -8.93
N THR A 181 -24.31 38.94 -7.91
CA THR A 181 -25.45 39.85 -8.02
C THR A 181 -25.02 41.28 -8.35
N ARG A 182 -23.91 41.75 -7.76
CA ARG A 182 -23.39 43.08 -8.02
C ARG A 182 -22.87 43.23 -9.46
N LEU A 183 -22.13 42.24 -9.98
CA LEU A 183 -21.66 42.24 -11.36
C LEU A 183 -22.81 42.17 -12.37
N GLN A 184 -23.80 41.32 -12.12
CA GLN A 184 -25.00 41.22 -12.96
C GLN A 184 -25.81 42.51 -13.02
N ARG A 185 -25.95 43.25 -11.90
CA ARG A 185 -26.58 44.56 -11.89
C ARG A 185 -25.82 45.60 -12.69
N LEU A 186 -24.54 45.39 -12.94
CA LEU A 186 -23.71 46.23 -13.82
C LEU A 186 -23.78 45.80 -15.29
N GLY A 187 -24.59 44.78 -15.60
CA GLY A 187 -24.76 44.24 -16.93
C GLY A 187 -23.70 43.24 -17.34
N LEU A 188 -22.84 42.80 -16.38
CA LEU A 188 -21.78 41.83 -16.62
C LEU A 188 -22.34 40.43 -16.34
N ASN A 189 -22.30 39.53 -17.33
CA ASN A 189 -22.82 38.17 -17.24
C ASN A 189 -21.75 37.09 -17.47
N THR A 190 -20.66 37.46 -18.12
CA THR A 190 -19.57 36.57 -18.48
C THR A 190 -18.23 37.06 -17.92
N LEU A 191 -17.27 36.17 -17.84
CA LEU A 191 -15.92 36.53 -17.40
C LEU A 191 -15.21 37.44 -18.40
N ASP A 192 -15.49 37.34 -19.70
CA ASP A 192 -14.89 38.22 -20.72
C ASP A 192 -15.23 39.69 -20.47
N GLU A 193 -16.51 39.94 -20.15
CA GLU A 193 -16.98 41.31 -19.82
C GLU A 193 -16.28 41.84 -18.56
N VAL A 194 -15.96 40.97 -17.60
CA VAL A 194 -15.16 41.34 -16.41
C VAL A 194 -13.70 41.60 -16.78
N PHE A 195 -13.11 40.74 -17.62
CA PHE A 195 -11.72 40.87 -18.06
C PHE A 195 -11.47 42.12 -18.93
N ALA A 196 -12.47 42.57 -19.63
CA ALA A 196 -12.41 43.76 -20.49
C ALA A 196 -12.34 45.08 -19.68
N LEU A 197 -12.76 45.05 -18.40
CA LEU A 197 -12.72 46.24 -17.56
C LEU A 197 -11.32 46.59 -17.12
N PRO A 198 -10.92 47.90 -17.13
CA PRO A 198 -9.66 48.35 -16.60
C PRO A 198 -9.52 47.99 -15.11
N ALA A 199 -8.28 47.66 -14.66
CA ALA A 199 -8.01 47.30 -13.27
C ALA A 199 -8.45 48.38 -12.26
N SER A 200 -8.37 49.65 -12.64
CA SER A 200 -8.85 50.79 -11.83
C SER A 200 -10.35 50.82 -11.61
N GLU A 201 -11.11 50.41 -12.65
CA GLU A 201 -12.57 50.29 -12.53
C GLU A 201 -12.99 49.07 -11.73
N LEU A 202 -12.31 47.92 -11.92
CA LEU A 202 -12.52 46.74 -11.12
C LEU A 202 -12.22 47.00 -9.63
N ALA A 203 -11.15 47.74 -9.33
CA ALA A 203 -10.80 48.08 -7.97
C ALA A 203 -11.82 48.99 -7.24
N ARG A 204 -12.56 49.80 -7.99
CA ARG A 204 -13.68 50.61 -7.43
C ARG A 204 -14.93 49.81 -7.15
N ARG A 205 -15.11 48.71 -7.87
CA ARG A 205 -16.38 47.95 -7.92
C ARG A 205 -16.31 46.63 -7.17
N LEU A 206 -15.13 46.03 -7.06
CA LEU A 206 -14.89 44.74 -6.39
C LEU A 206 -14.15 44.92 -5.08
N SER A 207 -14.29 43.93 -4.20
CA SER A 207 -13.41 43.86 -3.03
C SER A 207 -11.96 43.59 -3.44
N PRO A 208 -10.97 43.98 -2.62
CA PRO A 208 -9.55 43.67 -2.91
C PRO A 208 -9.30 42.18 -3.13
N GLU A 209 -10.03 41.31 -2.43
CA GLU A 209 -9.93 39.85 -2.54
C GLU A 209 -10.48 39.36 -3.89
N THR A 210 -11.65 39.86 -4.29
CA THR A 210 -12.26 39.51 -5.59
C THR A 210 -11.41 40.01 -6.75
N LEU A 211 -10.87 41.22 -6.65
CA LEU A 211 -9.92 41.73 -7.64
C LEU A 211 -8.67 40.86 -7.75
N ALA A 212 -8.10 40.48 -6.61
CA ALA A 212 -6.95 39.58 -6.57
C ALA A 212 -7.28 38.21 -7.21
N TYR A 213 -8.48 37.70 -6.95
CA TYR A 213 -8.97 36.45 -7.55
C TYR A 213 -9.07 36.54 -9.08
N VAL A 214 -9.66 37.60 -9.62
CA VAL A 214 -9.73 37.84 -11.08
C VAL A 214 -8.31 37.94 -11.68
N GLN A 215 -7.40 38.67 -11.03
CA GLN A 215 -6.01 38.79 -11.48
C GLN A 215 -5.26 37.46 -11.48
N LYS A 216 -5.52 36.60 -10.49
CA LYS A 216 -4.97 35.23 -10.44
C LYS A 216 -5.52 34.35 -11.59
N ILE A 217 -6.80 34.42 -11.91
CA ILE A 217 -7.39 33.72 -13.07
C ILE A 217 -6.68 34.13 -14.35
N GLN A 218 -6.49 35.41 -14.58
CA GLN A 218 -5.81 35.95 -15.77
C GLN A 218 -4.31 35.68 -15.82
N GLY A 219 -3.70 35.33 -14.68
CA GLY A 219 -2.26 35.16 -14.52
C GLY A 219 -1.48 36.48 -14.36
N ASN A 220 -2.18 37.58 -14.03
CA ASN A 220 -1.60 38.89 -13.76
C ASN A 220 -1.11 39.02 -12.31
N ARG A 221 -1.48 38.07 -11.44
CA ARG A 221 -1.04 37.94 -10.08
C ARG A 221 -0.61 36.50 -9.79
N ALA A 222 0.49 36.34 -9.07
CA ALA A 222 0.96 35.01 -8.65
C ALA A 222 -0.04 34.33 -7.70
N ASP A 223 -0.19 33.02 -7.88
CA ASP A 223 -1.03 32.15 -7.06
C ASP A 223 -0.18 30.98 -6.55
N PRO A 224 0.68 31.21 -5.52
CA PRO A 224 1.58 30.19 -5.02
C PRO A 224 0.78 29.02 -4.44
N GLN A 225 1.18 27.82 -4.81
CA GLN A 225 0.54 26.57 -4.37
C GLN A 225 1.47 25.82 -3.41
N THR A 226 0.90 25.20 -2.40
CA THR A 226 1.66 24.35 -1.46
C THR A 226 1.60 22.90 -1.93
N PRO A 227 2.74 22.30 -2.32
CA PRO A 227 2.76 20.93 -2.78
C PRO A 227 2.41 19.95 -1.66
N TRP A 228 1.57 18.98 -1.99
CA TRP A 228 1.33 17.82 -1.14
C TRP A 228 2.52 16.87 -1.20
N GLN A 229 2.86 16.28 -0.06
CA GLN A 229 3.93 15.29 0.06
C GLN A 229 3.32 13.92 0.38
N PRO A 230 3.67 12.87 -0.38
CA PRO A 230 3.17 11.52 -0.08
C PRO A 230 3.71 11.05 1.28
N PRO A 231 2.85 10.49 2.14
CA PRO A 231 3.30 9.93 3.41
C PRO A 231 4.22 8.73 3.20
N HIS A 232 5.13 8.50 4.15
CA HIS A 232 6.05 7.36 4.15
C HIS A 232 5.37 6.02 4.53
N THR A 233 4.05 5.97 4.46
CA THR A 233 3.26 4.76 4.74
C THR A 233 2.29 4.53 3.60
N PHE A 234 2.02 3.26 3.29
CA PHE A 234 0.91 2.90 2.41
C PHE A 234 -0.30 2.55 3.27
N ARG A 235 -1.45 3.12 2.97
CA ARG A 235 -2.72 2.77 3.61
C ARG A 235 -3.83 2.95 2.59
N GLN A 236 -4.61 1.90 2.38
CA GLN A 236 -5.77 1.89 1.50
C GLN A 236 -6.95 1.25 2.23
N GLN A 237 -8.14 1.75 1.95
CA GLN A 237 -9.39 1.27 2.54
C GLN A 237 -10.40 0.93 1.45
N ALA A 238 -11.14 -0.14 1.65
CA ALA A 238 -12.32 -0.46 0.87
C ALA A 238 -13.52 -0.54 1.81
N ASP A 239 -14.57 0.19 1.48
CA ASP A 239 -15.82 0.24 2.23
C ASP A 239 -16.92 -0.53 1.48
N PHE A 240 -17.78 -1.21 2.21
CA PHE A 240 -18.81 -2.07 1.64
C PHE A 240 -20.19 -1.55 2.02
N VAL A 241 -21.04 -1.39 1.02
CA VAL A 241 -22.45 -1.01 1.22
C VAL A 241 -23.23 -2.15 1.89
N GLN A 242 -22.89 -3.38 1.52
CA GLN A 242 -23.40 -4.61 2.15
C GLN A 242 -22.24 -5.30 2.84
N GLU A 243 -22.52 -5.79 4.05
CA GLU A 243 -21.55 -6.57 4.82
C GLU A 243 -21.12 -7.81 4.06
N ILE A 244 -19.84 -8.14 4.13
CA ILE A 244 -19.28 -9.33 3.51
C ILE A 244 -19.17 -10.42 4.58
N GLU A 245 -19.90 -11.50 4.42
CA GLU A 245 -19.95 -12.62 5.36
C GLU A 245 -18.89 -13.69 5.06
N GLN A 246 -18.48 -13.81 3.80
CA GLN A 246 -17.53 -14.82 3.35
C GLN A 246 -16.21 -14.21 2.93
N SER A 247 -15.10 -14.82 3.33
CA SER A 247 -13.75 -14.36 3.00
C SER A 247 -13.46 -14.27 1.49
N GLN A 248 -14.14 -15.10 0.69
CA GLN A 248 -14.03 -15.05 -0.78
C GLN A 248 -14.49 -13.70 -1.33
N GLY A 249 -15.52 -13.07 -0.74
CA GLY A 249 -16.01 -11.76 -1.14
C GLY A 249 -15.00 -10.63 -0.89
N LEU A 250 -14.02 -10.84 0.01
CA LEU A 250 -12.95 -9.88 0.28
C LEU A 250 -11.80 -9.95 -0.73
N LEU A 251 -11.68 -11.03 -1.51
CA LEU A 251 -10.53 -11.23 -2.41
C LEU A 251 -10.51 -10.21 -3.55
N PHE A 252 -11.68 -9.85 -4.09
CA PHE A 252 -11.78 -8.87 -5.18
C PHE A 252 -11.26 -7.47 -4.76
N PRO A 253 -11.80 -6.86 -3.68
CA PRO A 253 -11.27 -5.57 -3.21
C PRO A 253 -9.82 -5.66 -2.74
N LEU A 254 -9.39 -6.79 -2.19
CA LEU A 254 -7.99 -7.01 -1.81
C LEU A 254 -7.06 -7.05 -3.01
N GLN A 255 -7.44 -7.73 -4.09
CA GLN A 255 -6.65 -7.78 -5.32
C GLN A 255 -6.38 -6.37 -5.85
N ARG A 256 -7.42 -5.52 -5.90
CA ARG A 256 -7.28 -4.13 -6.32
C ARG A 256 -6.30 -3.36 -5.43
N ILE A 257 -6.48 -3.42 -4.10
CA ILE A 257 -5.62 -2.69 -3.16
C ILE A 257 -4.18 -3.19 -3.23
N LEU A 258 -3.98 -4.50 -3.42
CA LEU A 258 -2.64 -5.08 -3.57
C LEU A 258 -1.99 -4.68 -4.90
N SER A 259 -2.75 -4.56 -5.99
CA SER A 259 -2.24 -4.01 -7.24
C SER A 259 -1.80 -2.55 -7.09
N GLU A 260 -2.58 -1.74 -6.37
CA GLU A 260 -2.20 -0.35 -6.04
C GLU A 260 -0.95 -0.29 -5.14
N LEU A 261 -0.78 -1.25 -4.23
CA LEU A 261 0.45 -1.40 -3.42
C LEU A 261 1.65 -1.78 -4.29
N GLU A 262 1.51 -2.76 -5.18
CA GLU A 262 2.55 -3.17 -6.12
C GLU A 262 3.03 -1.99 -6.97
N GLU A 263 2.10 -1.22 -7.51
CA GLU A 263 2.40 -0.01 -8.26
C GLU A 263 3.17 1.03 -7.43
N ASP A 264 2.78 1.26 -6.15
CA ASP A 264 3.47 2.20 -5.25
C ASP A 264 4.88 1.71 -4.90
N LEU A 265 5.05 0.40 -4.64
CA LEU A 265 6.33 -0.22 -4.37
C LEU A 265 7.27 -0.19 -5.60
N CYS A 266 6.73 -0.48 -6.79
CA CYS A 266 7.49 -0.43 -8.04
C CYS A 266 7.96 0.99 -8.35
N TRP A 267 7.07 1.97 -8.21
CA TRP A 267 7.42 3.37 -8.43
C TRP A 267 8.51 3.86 -7.46
N ARG A 268 8.44 3.47 -6.17
CA ARG A 268 9.45 3.81 -5.15
C ARG A 268 10.73 3.00 -5.27
N GLN A 269 10.78 1.95 -6.11
CA GLN A 269 11.83 0.94 -6.14
C GLN A 269 12.06 0.32 -4.75
N GLN A 270 10.98 0.02 -4.05
CA GLN A 270 10.98 -0.56 -2.71
C GLN A 270 10.20 -1.86 -2.69
N ASP A 271 10.48 -2.66 -1.67
CA ASP A 271 9.77 -3.88 -1.33
C ASP A 271 9.24 -3.77 0.10
N THR A 272 8.44 -4.73 0.53
CA THR A 272 8.04 -4.88 1.93
C THR A 272 8.08 -6.35 2.35
N ASP A 273 8.29 -6.61 3.64
CA ASP A 273 8.25 -7.95 4.22
C ASP A 273 7.01 -8.20 5.06
N SER A 274 6.16 -7.19 5.22
CA SER A 274 4.98 -7.31 6.07
C SER A 274 3.90 -6.29 5.73
N LEU A 275 2.65 -6.75 5.79
CA LEU A 275 1.47 -5.90 5.71
C LEU A 275 0.50 -6.22 6.85
N LEU A 276 -0.30 -5.24 7.20
CA LEU A 276 -1.38 -5.37 8.19
C LEU A 276 -2.72 -5.17 7.51
N LEU A 277 -3.55 -6.20 7.55
CA LEU A 277 -4.95 -6.16 7.14
C LEU A 277 -5.82 -6.00 8.38
N VAL A 278 -6.72 -5.03 8.37
CA VAL A 278 -7.70 -4.77 9.43
C VAL A 278 -9.09 -4.89 8.81
N LEU A 279 -9.88 -5.82 9.31
CA LEU A 279 -11.28 -6.02 8.93
C LEU A 279 -12.16 -5.37 9.99
N GLN A 280 -12.97 -4.41 9.56
CA GLN A 280 -13.90 -3.69 10.45
C GLN A 280 -15.24 -4.42 10.46
N HIS A 281 -15.81 -4.58 11.64
CA HIS A 281 -17.11 -5.18 11.87
C HIS A 281 -18.06 -4.11 12.44
N ARG A 282 -19.37 -4.29 12.30
CA ARG A 282 -20.35 -3.30 12.75
C ARG A 282 -20.46 -3.21 14.28
N HIS A 283 -20.42 -4.37 14.93
CA HIS A 283 -20.70 -4.51 16.37
C HIS A 283 -19.58 -5.20 17.14
N GLU A 284 -18.52 -5.65 16.46
CA GLU A 284 -17.40 -6.36 17.05
C GLU A 284 -16.08 -5.60 16.88
N GLU A 285 -15.10 -5.97 17.67
CA GLU A 285 -13.76 -5.40 17.55
C GLU A 285 -13.12 -5.76 16.20
N PRO A 286 -12.31 -4.86 15.62
CA PRO A 286 -11.65 -5.11 14.35
C PRO A 286 -10.74 -6.34 14.37
N THR A 287 -10.89 -7.22 13.39
CA THR A 287 -9.99 -8.35 13.20
C THR A 287 -8.70 -7.87 12.53
N ARG A 288 -7.56 -8.13 13.16
CA ARG A 288 -6.23 -7.73 12.67
C ARG A 288 -5.45 -8.94 12.20
N ILE A 289 -5.08 -8.96 10.92
CA ILE A 289 -4.33 -10.05 10.29
C ILE A 289 -3.00 -9.46 9.80
N ARG A 290 -1.91 -9.93 10.40
CA ARG A 290 -0.58 -9.58 9.92
C ARG A 290 -0.08 -10.65 8.96
N VAL A 291 0.25 -10.24 7.74
CA VAL A 291 0.84 -11.11 6.72
C VAL A 291 2.32 -10.75 6.61
N ARG A 292 3.17 -11.75 6.72
CA ARG A 292 4.62 -11.61 6.60
C ARG A 292 5.14 -12.49 5.48
N THR A 293 6.13 -12.00 4.78
CA THR A 293 6.92 -12.75 3.80
C THR A 293 8.27 -13.12 4.43
N SER A 294 8.89 -14.17 3.96
CA SER A 294 10.24 -14.59 4.43
C SER A 294 11.36 -13.72 3.87
N GLY A 295 11.06 -12.89 2.87
CA GLY A 295 11.98 -11.94 2.25
C GLY A 295 11.25 -10.73 1.70
N PRO A 296 11.98 -9.75 1.10
CA PRO A 296 11.38 -8.61 0.42
C PRO A 296 10.44 -9.05 -0.70
N GLU A 297 9.28 -8.41 -0.82
CA GLU A 297 8.27 -8.72 -1.82
C GLU A 297 7.54 -7.45 -2.25
N HIS A 298 7.12 -7.38 -3.52
CA HIS A 298 6.33 -6.27 -4.04
C HIS A 298 5.11 -6.72 -4.84
N ARG A 299 5.06 -7.97 -5.29
CA ARG A 299 4.01 -8.48 -6.20
C ARG A 299 2.69 -8.69 -5.46
N ALA A 300 1.64 -8.15 -6.02
CA ALA A 300 0.27 -8.27 -5.51
C ALA A 300 -0.18 -9.74 -5.37
N GLU A 301 0.14 -10.56 -6.38
CA GLU A 301 -0.23 -11.97 -6.39
C GLU A 301 0.39 -12.76 -5.23
N ALA A 302 1.67 -12.48 -4.90
CA ALA A 302 2.34 -13.13 -3.79
C ALA A 302 1.63 -12.86 -2.46
N PHE A 303 1.27 -11.60 -2.20
CA PHE A 303 0.51 -11.22 -1.00
C PHE A 303 -0.91 -11.78 -1.00
N LEU A 304 -1.59 -11.76 -2.15
CA LEU A 304 -2.95 -12.30 -2.27
C LEU A 304 -2.99 -13.80 -1.94
N ASN A 305 -2.03 -14.56 -2.43
CA ASN A 305 -1.92 -15.99 -2.14
C ASN A 305 -1.68 -16.27 -0.65
N LEU A 306 -0.85 -15.45 0.02
CA LEU A 306 -0.63 -15.56 1.46
C LEU A 306 -1.89 -15.19 2.27
N ILE A 307 -2.64 -14.18 1.83
CA ILE A 307 -3.90 -13.79 2.48
C ILE A 307 -4.94 -14.89 2.32
N ARG A 308 -5.06 -15.52 1.14
CA ARG A 308 -5.96 -16.68 0.92
C ARG A 308 -5.68 -17.81 1.90
N LEU A 309 -4.41 -18.20 2.04
CA LEU A 309 -4.00 -19.23 3.00
C LEU A 309 -4.33 -18.85 4.45
N ARG A 310 -4.24 -17.56 4.80
CA ARG A 310 -4.63 -17.09 6.13
C ARG A 310 -6.14 -17.15 6.35
N PHE A 311 -6.94 -16.81 5.35
CA PHE A 311 -8.40 -16.90 5.44
C PHE A 311 -8.91 -18.34 5.53
N GLU A 312 -8.23 -19.31 4.90
CA GLU A 312 -8.53 -20.74 5.04
C GLU A 312 -8.36 -21.23 6.49
N GLN A 313 -7.35 -20.69 7.19
CA GLN A 313 -7.09 -21.08 8.59
C GLN A 313 -7.94 -20.31 9.60
N HIS A 314 -8.32 -19.10 9.27
CA HIS A 314 -9.05 -18.19 10.15
C HIS A 314 -10.29 -17.68 9.44
N PRO A 315 -11.43 -18.42 9.51
CA PRO A 315 -12.70 -17.96 8.96
C PRO A 315 -13.08 -16.62 9.61
N LEU A 316 -13.87 -15.83 8.89
CA LEU A 316 -14.36 -14.54 9.40
C LEU A 316 -15.20 -14.77 10.67
N ARG A 317 -14.91 -13.99 11.71
CA ARG A 317 -15.63 -14.08 12.99
C ARG A 317 -17.01 -13.41 12.92
N ALA A 318 -17.09 -12.34 12.12
CA ALA A 318 -18.31 -11.57 11.93
C ALA A 318 -18.29 -10.93 10.52
N PRO A 319 -19.46 -10.48 10.00
CA PRO A 319 -19.57 -9.76 8.75
C PRO A 319 -18.66 -8.51 8.72
N VAL A 320 -18.05 -8.24 7.58
CA VAL A 320 -17.08 -7.16 7.38
C VAL A 320 -17.75 -5.99 6.68
N VAL A 321 -17.68 -4.79 7.26
CA VAL A 321 -18.20 -3.53 6.70
C VAL A 321 -17.15 -2.73 5.93
N SER A 322 -15.87 -2.88 6.32
CA SER A 322 -14.75 -2.30 5.56
C SER A 322 -13.47 -3.06 5.84
N LEU A 323 -12.51 -2.97 4.91
CA LEU A 323 -11.16 -3.47 5.10
C LEU A 323 -10.14 -2.35 4.91
N VAL A 324 -9.07 -2.41 5.69
CA VAL A 324 -7.94 -1.49 5.60
C VAL A 324 -6.66 -2.31 5.45
N LEU A 325 -5.90 -2.04 4.39
CA LEU A 325 -4.57 -2.59 4.21
C LEU A 325 -3.54 -1.50 4.46
N SER A 326 -2.53 -1.79 5.27
CA SER A 326 -1.46 -0.84 5.56
C SER A 326 -0.08 -1.48 5.56
N VAL A 327 0.89 -0.72 5.04
CA VAL A 327 2.32 -1.03 5.04
C VAL A 327 3.06 0.13 5.69
N LYS A 328 3.90 -0.19 6.68
CA LYS A 328 4.70 0.81 7.42
C LYS A 328 6.20 0.63 7.23
N ARG A 329 6.62 -0.56 6.80
CA ARG A 329 8.03 -0.90 6.62
C ARG A 329 8.30 -1.10 5.15
N PHE A 330 9.17 -0.26 4.61
CA PHE A 330 9.68 -0.36 3.26
C PHE A 330 11.15 -0.76 3.30
N LEU A 331 11.53 -1.61 2.37
CA LEU A 331 12.90 -2.11 2.19
C LEU A 331 13.39 -1.63 0.84
N GLY A 332 14.64 -1.19 0.75
CA GLY A 332 15.24 -0.86 -0.55
C GLY A 332 15.27 -2.12 -1.42
N ARG A 333 14.85 -1.99 -2.68
CA ARG A 333 14.98 -3.09 -3.64
C ARG A 333 16.45 -3.27 -3.97
N GLU A 334 17.01 -4.41 -3.63
CA GLU A 334 18.35 -4.76 -4.08
C GLU A 334 18.28 -5.02 -5.59
N ALA A 335 19.19 -4.42 -6.36
CA ALA A 335 19.32 -4.79 -7.76
C ALA A 335 19.57 -6.29 -7.82
N ALA A 336 18.84 -7.00 -8.68
CA ALA A 336 19.03 -8.44 -8.88
C ALA A 336 20.51 -8.65 -9.25
N SER A 337 21.30 -9.10 -8.29
CA SER A 337 22.70 -9.43 -8.49
C SER A 337 22.74 -10.74 -9.28
N GLY A 338 22.97 -10.64 -10.57
CA GLY A 338 23.24 -11.81 -11.40
C GLY A 338 22.25 -12.03 -12.55
N GLN A 339 21.97 -11.02 -13.35
CA GLN A 339 21.65 -11.32 -14.75
C GLN A 339 22.93 -11.84 -15.39
N ASP A 340 23.01 -13.15 -15.50
CA ASP A 340 23.93 -13.77 -16.44
C ASP A 340 23.51 -13.33 -17.84
N LEU A 341 24.46 -12.80 -18.62
CA LEU A 341 24.25 -12.30 -19.99
C LEU A 341 23.71 -13.37 -20.96
N LEU A 342 23.57 -14.62 -20.55
CA LEU A 342 23.29 -15.77 -21.41
C LEU A 342 22.19 -16.73 -20.91
N GLY A 343 21.48 -16.51 -19.83
CA GLY A 343 20.52 -17.50 -19.40
C GLY A 343 19.48 -17.08 -18.38
N GLU A 344 18.36 -17.76 -18.42
CA GLU A 344 17.31 -17.77 -17.41
C GLU A 344 17.88 -18.30 -16.09
N THR A 345 18.46 -17.43 -15.29
CA THR A 345 18.70 -17.76 -13.89
C THR A 345 17.36 -17.71 -13.18
N GLN A 346 16.71 -18.86 -13.01
CA GLN A 346 15.70 -19.00 -11.96
C GLN A 346 16.35 -18.52 -10.68
N ASP A 347 15.84 -17.42 -10.11
CA ASP A 347 16.32 -16.94 -8.82
C ASP A 347 15.87 -17.94 -7.75
N LEU A 348 16.77 -18.93 -7.49
CA LEU A 348 16.53 -19.96 -6.47
C LEU A 348 16.26 -19.34 -5.11
N ASN A 349 16.78 -18.13 -4.84
CA ASN A 349 16.51 -17.40 -3.61
C ASN A 349 15.05 -16.93 -3.55
N GLU A 350 14.52 -16.41 -4.66
CA GLU A 350 13.10 -15.99 -4.75
C GLU A 350 12.17 -17.19 -4.59
N ALA A 351 12.44 -18.30 -5.28
CA ALA A 351 11.67 -19.54 -5.15
C ALA A 351 11.71 -20.07 -3.70
N TRP A 352 12.87 -20.02 -3.06
CA TRP A 352 13.05 -20.39 -1.64
C TRP A 352 12.22 -19.50 -0.71
N HIS A 353 12.29 -18.18 -0.86
CA HIS A 353 11.51 -17.24 -0.04
C HIS A 353 10.00 -17.44 -0.23
N THR A 354 9.57 -17.69 -1.45
CA THR A 354 8.16 -17.99 -1.76
C THR A 354 7.70 -19.27 -1.06
N LEU A 355 8.51 -20.34 -1.11
CA LEU A 355 8.21 -21.61 -0.45
C LEU A 355 8.10 -21.42 1.07
N ILE A 356 9.10 -20.79 1.70
CA ILE A 356 9.10 -20.56 3.14
C ILE A 356 7.90 -19.71 3.57
N SER A 357 7.58 -18.63 2.81
CA SER A 357 6.42 -17.78 3.10
C SER A 357 5.10 -18.57 3.07
N ARG A 358 4.92 -19.43 2.06
CA ARG A 358 3.74 -20.31 1.95
C ARG A 358 3.65 -21.31 3.10
N LEU A 359 4.76 -21.95 3.45
CA LEU A 359 4.81 -22.90 4.57
C LEU A 359 4.52 -22.21 5.91
N GLN A 360 5.09 -21.04 6.16
CA GLN A 360 4.81 -20.26 7.37
C GLN A 360 3.35 -19.78 7.41
N ALA A 361 2.79 -19.38 6.27
CA ALA A 361 1.38 -19.00 6.19
C ALA A 361 0.45 -20.17 6.49
N ARG A 362 0.80 -21.38 6.06
CA ARG A 362 -0.02 -22.59 6.22
C ARG A 362 0.16 -23.31 7.56
N LEU A 363 1.37 -23.33 8.10
CA LEU A 363 1.71 -24.12 9.31
C LEU A 363 1.83 -23.25 10.57
N GLY A 364 1.84 -21.93 10.40
CA GLY A 364 2.16 -20.98 11.47
C GLY A 364 3.65 -20.63 11.54
N GLY A 365 3.98 -19.40 11.96
CA GLY A 365 5.35 -18.88 11.96
C GLY A 365 6.33 -19.64 12.86
N HIS A 366 5.84 -20.36 13.86
CA HIS A 366 6.69 -21.13 14.79
C HIS A 366 7.01 -22.56 14.33
N SER A 367 6.35 -23.04 13.26
CA SER A 367 6.49 -24.42 12.79
C SER A 367 7.78 -24.65 12.00
N LEU A 368 8.35 -23.60 11.42
CA LEU A 368 9.61 -23.66 10.68
C LEU A 368 10.73 -23.07 11.50
N ARG A 369 11.83 -23.83 11.61
CA ARG A 369 13.02 -23.43 12.33
C ARG A 369 14.24 -23.61 11.46
N GLN A 370 15.15 -22.67 11.56
CA GLN A 370 16.48 -22.75 10.95
C GLN A 370 17.50 -23.06 12.03
N LEU A 371 18.32 -24.07 11.78
CA LEU A 371 19.44 -24.35 12.64
C LEU A 371 20.62 -23.46 12.24
N SER A 372 21.23 -22.82 13.21
CA SER A 372 22.40 -21.97 12.99
C SER A 372 23.50 -22.31 13.97
N PRO A 373 24.78 -22.40 13.53
CA PRO A 373 25.91 -22.62 14.44
C PRO A 373 26.03 -21.44 15.40
N GLN A 374 26.42 -21.75 16.63
CA GLN A 374 26.74 -20.79 17.67
C GLN A 374 28.22 -20.85 17.98
N ALA A 375 28.83 -19.73 18.35
CA ALA A 375 30.23 -19.64 18.74
C ALA A 375 30.43 -20.14 20.17
N ASP A 376 30.06 -21.40 20.39
CA ASP A 376 30.27 -22.11 21.65
C ASP A 376 30.88 -23.50 21.39
N HIS A 377 31.93 -23.85 22.12
CA HIS A 377 32.61 -25.14 21.95
C HIS A 377 31.85 -26.30 22.63
N ARG A 378 30.90 -25.99 23.51
CA ARG A 378 30.06 -27.02 24.16
C ARG A 378 29.06 -27.58 23.13
N PRO A 379 29.08 -28.90 22.85
CA PRO A 379 28.26 -29.49 21.79
C PRO A 379 26.77 -29.19 21.90
N GLU A 380 26.25 -29.20 23.13
CA GLU A 380 24.84 -28.88 23.42
C GLU A 380 24.46 -27.41 23.19
N ARG A 381 25.44 -26.52 23.02
CA ARG A 381 25.27 -25.08 22.77
C ARG A 381 25.88 -24.59 21.45
N ALA A 382 26.51 -25.51 20.71
CA ALA A 382 27.17 -25.19 19.46
C ALA A 382 26.17 -24.84 18.31
N TRP A 383 24.89 -24.96 18.54
CA TRP A 383 23.84 -24.62 17.60
C TRP A 383 22.60 -24.08 18.30
N SER A 384 21.81 -23.32 17.60
CA SER A 384 20.49 -22.86 18.06
C SER A 384 19.47 -22.94 16.94
N ALA A 385 18.20 -23.16 17.34
CA ALA A 385 17.07 -23.09 16.42
C ALA A 385 16.46 -21.69 16.48
N SER A 386 16.48 -20.97 15.37
CA SER A 386 15.88 -19.65 15.21
C SER A 386 14.75 -19.68 14.17
N GLU A 387 13.95 -18.63 14.11
CA GLU A 387 13.03 -18.45 12.99
C GLU A 387 13.83 -18.38 11.69
N VAL A 388 13.27 -18.92 10.61
CA VAL A 388 13.93 -18.88 9.29
C VAL A 388 14.09 -17.42 8.86
N GLN A 389 15.33 -16.96 8.79
CA GLN A 389 15.70 -15.62 8.38
C GLN A 389 16.64 -15.67 7.17
N ARG A 390 16.60 -14.62 6.35
CA ARG A 390 17.62 -14.42 5.33
C ARG A 390 18.96 -14.18 6.03
N LYS A 391 19.85 -15.15 6.02
CA LYS A 391 21.23 -14.95 6.47
C LYS A 391 22.18 -14.98 5.28
N ASN A 392 23.09 -14.02 5.27
CA ASN A 392 24.33 -14.17 4.53
C ASN A 392 24.97 -15.49 4.94
N HIS A 393 25.21 -16.36 3.97
CA HIS A 393 25.97 -17.58 4.21
C HIS A 393 27.38 -17.18 4.66
N SER A 394 27.62 -17.18 5.98
CA SER A 394 28.99 -17.26 6.46
C SER A 394 29.57 -18.56 5.85
N ARG A 395 30.69 -18.48 5.18
CA ARG A 395 31.40 -19.66 4.70
C ARG A 395 31.64 -20.58 5.88
N LEU A 396 30.90 -21.67 5.94
CA LEU A 396 31.17 -22.74 6.88
C LEU A 396 32.54 -23.35 6.50
N PRO A 397 33.36 -23.76 7.49
CA PRO A 397 34.57 -24.49 7.19
C PRO A 397 34.23 -25.78 6.44
N SER A 398 35.15 -26.24 5.59
CA SER A 398 34.97 -27.50 4.87
C SER A 398 34.70 -28.64 5.85
N PRO A 399 33.74 -29.55 5.56
CA PRO A 399 33.45 -30.69 6.42
C PRO A 399 34.67 -31.51 6.80
N ASP A 400 35.65 -31.61 5.90
CA ASP A 400 36.90 -32.36 6.12
C ASP A 400 37.84 -31.74 7.16
N GLN A 401 37.60 -30.48 7.54
CA GLN A 401 38.38 -29.75 8.54
C GLN A 401 37.77 -29.81 9.95
N LEU A 402 36.56 -30.39 10.07
CA LEU A 402 35.85 -30.46 11.32
C LEU A 402 36.08 -31.82 12.00
N PRO A 403 36.22 -31.86 13.35
CA PRO A 403 36.23 -33.12 14.09
C PRO A 403 34.92 -33.90 13.83
N ARG A 404 35.04 -35.22 13.78
CA ARG A 404 33.88 -36.09 13.64
C ARG A 404 32.91 -35.88 14.80
N ARG A 405 31.65 -35.70 14.50
CA ARG A 405 30.56 -35.50 15.47
C ARG A 405 29.51 -36.58 15.32
N PRO A 406 28.83 -37.00 16.41
CA PRO A 406 27.76 -37.96 16.33
C PRO A 406 26.57 -37.41 15.53
N LEU A 407 25.88 -38.27 14.78
CA LEU A 407 24.64 -37.91 14.11
C LEU A 407 23.51 -37.60 15.10
N TRP A 408 23.53 -38.30 16.26
CA TRP A 408 22.54 -38.13 17.30
C TRP A 408 23.20 -37.66 18.60
N LEU A 409 23.01 -36.38 18.91
CA LEU A 409 23.46 -35.80 20.17
C LEU A 409 22.34 -35.92 21.21
N LEU A 410 22.64 -36.44 22.40
CA LEU A 410 21.70 -36.53 23.51
C LEU A 410 21.41 -35.12 24.08
N LYS A 411 20.18 -34.89 24.54
CA LYS A 411 19.80 -33.62 25.19
C LYS A 411 20.63 -33.32 26.46
N GLY A 412 21.13 -34.32 27.07
CA GLY A 412 22.08 -34.26 28.19
C GLY A 412 22.89 -35.54 28.26
N PRO A 413 24.15 -35.48 28.74
CA PRO A 413 24.99 -36.64 28.90
C PRO A 413 24.37 -37.68 29.84
N GLN A 414 24.51 -38.95 29.48
CA GLN A 414 24.06 -40.07 30.31
C GLN A 414 25.26 -40.82 30.84
N PRO A 415 25.24 -41.33 32.10
CA PRO A 415 26.32 -42.16 32.62
C PRO A 415 26.60 -43.35 31.71
N LEU A 416 27.85 -43.61 31.43
CA LEU A 416 28.30 -44.80 30.71
C LEU A 416 28.22 -46.00 31.61
N VAL A 417 27.28 -46.93 31.34
CA VAL A 417 27.07 -48.12 32.19
C VAL A 417 28.01 -49.26 31.83
N GLU A 418 28.34 -49.37 30.52
CA GLU A 418 29.15 -50.46 29.99
C GLU A 418 30.52 -49.96 29.58
N ALA A 419 31.57 -50.75 29.84
CA ALA A 419 32.90 -50.41 29.39
C ALA A 419 33.03 -50.55 27.88
N PRO A 420 33.68 -49.60 27.19
CA PRO A 420 33.93 -49.69 25.74
C PRO A 420 34.77 -50.91 25.40
N THR A 421 34.42 -51.58 24.31
CA THR A 421 35.17 -52.72 23.77
C THR A 421 36.38 -52.28 22.95
N MET A 422 36.26 -51.14 22.23
CA MET A 422 37.31 -50.59 21.39
C MET A 422 37.27 -49.06 21.38
N TRP A 423 38.45 -48.43 21.33
CA TRP A 423 38.63 -46.99 21.20
C TRP A 423 39.11 -46.64 19.79
N PHE A 424 38.39 -45.74 19.10
CA PHE A 424 38.71 -45.33 17.71
C PHE A 424 39.44 -44.00 17.61
N SER A 425 39.12 -43.05 18.50
CA SER A 425 39.83 -41.77 18.52
C SER A 425 39.69 -41.08 19.89
N GLY A 426 40.56 -40.09 20.13
CA GLY A 426 40.56 -39.27 21.35
C GLY A 426 41.91 -39.20 22.05
N PRO A 427 42.05 -38.38 23.09
CA PRO A 427 41.05 -37.43 23.60
C PRO A 427 40.95 -36.14 22.82
N GLU A 428 39.71 -35.69 22.54
CA GLU A 428 39.44 -34.31 22.15
C GLU A 428 38.98 -33.54 23.39
N ARG A 429 39.77 -32.55 23.83
CA ARG A 429 39.47 -31.80 25.06
C ARG A 429 38.58 -30.60 24.73
N ILE A 430 37.41 -30.55 25.37
CA ILE A 430 36.48 -29.40 25.31
C ILE A 430 36.42 -28.81 26.73
N SER A 431 36.88 -27.55 26.85
CA SER A 431 36.84 -26.79 28.10
C SER A 431 36.23 -25.39 27.81
N GLY A 432 35.22 -24.99 28.60
CA GLY A 432 34.54 -23.72 28.41
C GLY A 432 33.46 -23.47 29.46
N GLY A 433 32.67 -22.39 29.27
CA GLY A 433 31.52 -22.07 30.11
C GLY A 433 31.87 -21.46 31.48
N TRP A 434 33.08 -20.95 31.64
CA TRP A 434 33.50 -20.26 32.88
C TRP A 434 32.81 -18.89 33.01
N TRP A 435 32.38 -18.30 31.89
CA TRP A 435 31.76 -16.98 31.84
C TRP A 435 30.25 -16.97 32.17
N ASP A 436 29.56 -18.13 32.09
CA ASP A 436 28.12 -18.26 32.34
C ASP A 436 27.80 -19.18 33.54
N GLY A 437 28.80 -19.53 34.32
CA GLY A 437 28.67 -20.40 35.51
C GLY A 437 28.44 -21.88 35.18
N GLN A 438 28.41 -22.28 33.92
CA GLN A 438 28.24 -23.68 33.49
C GLN A 438 29.54 -24.23 32.90
N ARG A 439 30.59 -24.18 33.69
CA ARG A 439 31.89 -24.65 33.28
C ARG A 439 31.88 -26.14 32.99
N VAL A 440 32.40 -26.50 31.82
CA VAL A 440 32.66 -27.89 31.42
C VAL A 440 34.16 -28.12 31.20
N HIS A 441 34.61 -29.32 31.52
CA HIS A 441 35.94 -29.79 31.20
C HIS A 441 35.82 -31.27 30.90
N ARG A 442 35.81 -31.64 29.62
CA ARG A 442 35.47 -32.97 29.14
C ARG A 442 36.49 -33.41 28.11
N ASP A 443 36.99 -34.64 28.29
CA ASP A 443 37.84 -35.33 27.33
C ASP A 443 37.00 -36.34 26.54
N TYR A 444 36.76 -36.05 25.28
CA TYR A 444 35.89 -36.83 24.40
C TYR A 444 36.64 -37.90 23.64
N TYR A 445 35.98 -39.04 23.44
CA TYR A 445 36.47 -40.19 22.69
C TYR A 445 35.36 -40.75 21.81
N ILE A 446 35.75 -41.41 20.71
CA ILE A 446 34.87 -42.28 19.93
C ILE A 446 35.19 -43.71 20.33
N ALA A 447 34.17 -44.43 20.80
CA ALA A 447 34.33 -45.79 21.30
C ALA A 447 33.20 -46.70 20.82
N GLU A 448 33.54 -47.97 20.64
CA GLU A 448 32.55 -49.04 20.40
C GLU A 448 32.12 -49.65 21.71
N LEU A 449 30.84 -49.83 21.91
CA LEU A 449 30.27 -50.51 23.06
C LEU A 449 30.07 -51.98 22.79
N SER A 450 29.79 -52.76 23.85
CA SER A 450 29.51 -54.21 23.77
C SER A 450 28.36 -54.56 22.79
N THR A 451 27.48 -53.63 22.53
CA THR A 451 26.38 -53.73 21.56
C THR A 451 26.79 -53.54 20.08
N GLY A 452 28.08 -53.26 19.81
CA GLY A 452 28.58 -52.91 18.48
C GLY A 452 28.29 -51.49 18.04
N GLN A 453 27.66 -50.67 18.88
CA GLN A 453 27.33 -49.28 18.55
C GLN A 453 28.51 -48.34 18.81
N LEU A 454 28.75 -47.41 17.90
CA LEU A 454 29.73 -46.33 18.06
C LEU A 454 29.14 -45.19 18.88
N ALA A 455 29.73 -44.93 20.04
CA ALA A 455 29.30 -43.87 20.94
C ALA A 455 30.34 -42.76 21.02
N TRP A 456 29.84 -41.52 21.18
CA TRP A 456 30.67 -40.38 21.57
C TRP A 456 30.63 -40.27 23.09
N VAL A 457 31.69 -40.68 23.73
CA VAL A 457 31.80 -40.76 25.18
C VAL A 457 32.82 -39.73 25.67
N PHE A 458 32.67 -39.27 26.89
CA PHE A 458 33.63 -38.38 27.49
C PHE A 458 33.89 -38.74 28.99
N ARG A 459 35.08 -38.36 29.43
CA ARG A 459 35.43 -38.34 30.84
C ARG A 459 35.35 -36.93 31.39
N ASP A 460 34.63 -36.71 32.48
CA ASP A 460 34.54 -35.43 33.18
C ASP A 460 35.61 -35.28 34.27
N VAL A 461 35.86 -34.06 34.72
CA VAL A 461 36.81 -33.72 35.82
C VAL A 461 36.55 -34.52 37.08
N ARG A 462 35.35 -34.99 37.32
CA ARG A 462 34.93 -35.81 38.47
C ARG A 462 35.14 -37.31 38.27
N ASP A 463 35.95 -37.70 37.30
CA ASP A 463 36.28 -39.09 36.93
C ASP A 463 35.08 -39.97 36.50
N GLY A 464 33.93 -39.36 36.13
CA GLY A 464 32.80 -40.06 35.57
C GLY A 464 32.91 -40.21 34.07
N TRP A 465 32.48 -41.36 33.54
CA TRP A 465 32.31 -41.57 32.10
C TRP A 465 30.86 -41.39 31.68
N PHE A 466 30.67 -40.70 30.58
CA PHE A 466 29.33 -40.36 30.06
C PHE A 466 29.24 -40.60 28.56
N VAL A 467 28.08 -41.02 28.10
CA VAL A 467 27.70 -41.02 26.68
C VAL A 467 27.01 -39.69 26.36
N HIS A 468 27.42 -39.04 25.28
CA HIS A 468 26.85 -37.77 24.83
C HIS A 468 26.18 -37.85 23.46
N GLY A 469 26.48 -38.88 22.68
CA GLY A 469 25.87 -39.06 21.37
C GLY A 469 26.21 -40.39 20.72
N TRP A 470 25.53 -40.67 19.59
CA TRP A 470 25.64 -41.90 18.85
C TRP A 470 25.99 -41.58 17.39
N PHE A 471 26.94 -42.37 16.86
CA PHE A 471 27.23 -42.37 15.44
C PHE A 471 26.29 -43.36 14.75
N GLY A 472 25.81 -43.02 13.53
CA GLY A 472 24.94 -43.89 12.72
C GLY A 472 25.74 -44.99 12.04
#